data_4998e893c36d3cc6eb15f2caddd4c215
#
_entry.id   4998e893c36d3cc6eb15f2caddd4c215
#
_cell.length_a   1.000
_cell.length_b   1.000
_cell.length_c   1.000
_cell.angle_alpha   90.00
_cell.angle_beta   90.00
_cell.angle_gamma   90.00
#
_symmetry.space_group_name_H-M   'P 1'
#
loop_
_entity.id
_entity.type
_entity.pdbx_description
1 polymer ?
#
loop_
_entity_poly.entity_id
_entity_poly.type
_entity_poly.pdbx_seq_one_letter_code
_entity_poly.pdbx_strand_id
1 'polypeptide(L)'
;MKKSKELCSLWNNEQDLQTGNVKISELHEFKGHPFRVEHDMQLFELSKSIEEKGILVPLIVRPNPDGEGYEIIAGHRRKAACAWAGIDTVPIIIMQMDNAEAIIAMIDSNLQREHIRPSEKAFAYKMKMEAMKQQGKRNDLFYDGTLSPVGTKFDNPTLELNQLVCSYDDSGKWQLESQPLEQEKPRVRTDEMLARQIGESRNQIARYIRLTNLIPKVLDMVDEEKLAFRSAVELSYLSEEEQYELHAVMELEQVIPSLSQANRMKRMSQSRKLDMDMLYEILGEEKPNQREKLKIYADSLEGYFPSDFTPKQKVELIERLVKEWSLNQTKAKTMEKKGR
;
A
#
# COMPACT_ATOMS: atom_id res chain seq x y z
N MET A 1 9.12 -19.73 -16.80
CA MET A 1 8.95 -19.32 -18.22
C MET A 1 7.64 -18.54 -18.51
N LYS A 2 6.55 -18.68 -17.75
CA LYS A 2 5.32 -17.88 -17.96
C LYS A 2 5.47 -16.38 -17.56
N LYS A 3 6.16 -16.07 -16.46
CA LYS A 3 6.30 -14.68 -15.94
C LYS A 3 7.14 -13.72 -16.78
N SER A 4 8.12 -14.23 -17.56
CA SER A 4 8.92 -13.36 -18.45
C SER A 4 8.19 -12.98 -19.74
N LYS A 5 7.18 -13.75 -20.14
CA LYS A 5 6.35 -13.43 -21.31
C LYS A 5 5.34 -12.32 -21.06
N GLU A 6 4.87 -12.16 -19.81
CA GLU A 6 3.93 -11.11 -19.43
C GLU A 6 4.57 -9.70 -19.39
N LEU A 7 5.86 -9.61 -19.09
CA LEU A 7 6.59 -8.33 -19.14
C LEU A 7 6.82 -7.83 -20.57
N CYS A 8 7.05 -8.72 -21.53
CA CYS A 8 7.19 -8.34 -22.94
C CYS A 8 5.88 -7.91 -23.60
N SER A 9 4.72 -8.38 -23.10
CA SER A 9 3.41 -7.99 -23.66
C SER A 9 2.95 -6.58 -23.26
N LEU A 10 3.63 -5.95 -22.34
CA LEU A 10 3.36 -4.55 -21.91
C LEU A 10 3.80 -3.50 -22.95
N TRP A 11 4.57 -3.90 -24.00
CA TRP A 11 5.31 -2.95 -24.83
C TRP A 11 5.15 -3.27 -26.31
N ASN A 12 4.12 -2.70 -26.90
CA ASN A 12 3.67 -3.02 -28.28
C ASN A 12 4.33 -2.19 -29.41
N ASN A 13 5.50 -1.60 -29.20
CA ASN A 13 6.24 -0.97 -30.30
C ASN A 13 7.56 -1.69 -30.57
N GLU A 14 7.56 -2.64 -31.51
CA GLU A 14 8.76 -3.34 -31.96
C GLU A 14 9.81 -2.42 -32.61
N GLN A 15 9.48 -1.14 -32.88
CA GLN A 15 10.37 -0.22 -33.62
C GLN A 15 11.36 0.55 -32.73
N ASP A 16 11.17 0.59 -31.39
CA ASP A 16 11.99 1.43 -30.50
C ASP A 16 12.77 0.64 -29.43
N LEU A 17 12.79 -0.71 -29.49
CA LEU A 17 13.51 -1.54 -28.53
C LEU A 17 15.00 -1.65 -28.91
N GLN A 18 15.84 -0.82 -28.33
CA GLN A 18 17.29 -0.97 -28.43
C GLN A 18 17.79 -1.87 -27.31
N THR A 19 18.44 -2.97 -27.66
CA THR A 19 19.11 -3.85 -26.71
C THR A 19 20.60 -3.57 -26.69
N GLY A 20 21.21 -3.62 -25.51
CA GLY A 20 22.63 -3.38 -25.34
C GLY A 20 23.18 -3.97 -24.05
N ASN A 21 24.51 -3.92 -23.91
CA ASN A 21 25.18 -4.21 -22.66
C ASN A 21 25.81 -2.92 -22.14
N VAL A 22 25.57 -2.59 -20.87
CA VAL A 22 26.00 -1.34 -20.25
C VAL A 22 26.66 -1.64 -18.91
N LYS A 23 27.62 -0.81 -18.51
CA LYS A 23 28.26 -0.94 -17.20
C LYS A 23 27.28 -0.56 -16.10
N ILE A 24 27.34 -1.26 -14.97
CA ILE A 24 26.50 -0.96 -13.79
C ILE A 24 26.68 0.49 -13.31
N SER A 25 27.88 1.06 -13.49
CA SER A 25 28.20 2.44 -13.14
C SER A 25 27.44 3.49 -13.94
N GLU A 26 26.92 3.14 -15.12
CA GLU A 26 26.14 4.02 -15.99
C GLU A 26 24.63 3.92 -15.71
N LEU A 27 24.24 3.04 -14.77
CA LEU A 27 22.86 2.81 -14.39
C LEU A 27 22.50 3.58 -13.12
N HIS A 28 21.59 4.53 -13.26
CA HIS A 28 21.09 5.37 -12.17
C HIS A 28 19.74 4.83 -11.65
N GLU A 29 19.52 5.03 -10.37
CA GLU A 29 18.25 4.67 -9.75
C GLU A 29 17.19 5.73 -10.08
N PHE A 30 15.94 5.27 -10.22
CA PHE A 30 14.81 6.17 -10.45
C PHE A 30 14.60 7.09 -9.25
N LYS A 31 14.52 8.41 -9.46
CA LYS A 31 14.29 9.37 -8.38
C LYS A 31 12.95 9.14 -7.69
N GLY A 32 13.00 8.97 -6.36
CA GLY A 32 11.80 8.74 -5.58
C GLY A 32 11.20 7.34 -5.74
N HIS A 33 11.99 6.36 -6.16
CA HIS A 33 11.57 4.95 -6.27
C HIS A 33 10.95 4.47 -4.95
N PRO A 34 9.67 4.09 -4.91
CA PRO A 34 8.98 3.78 -3.65
C PRO A 34 9.33 2.41 -3.08
N PHE A 35 9.83 1.49 -3.90
CA PHE A 35 10.11 0.11 -3.51
C PHE A 35 11.56 -0.04 -3.06
N ARG A 36 11.76 -0.54 -1.84
CA ARG A 36 13.10 -0.75 -1.29
C ARG A 36 13.72 -2.02 -1.86
N VAL A 37 15.03 -1.99 -2.11
CA VAL A 37 15.82 -3.18 -2.42
C VAL A 37 16.43 -3.68 -1.11
N GLU A 38 15.88 -4.77 -0.58
CA GLU A 38 16.37 -5.37 0.65
C GLU A 38 17.52 -6.36 0.35
N HIS A 39 18.55 -6.33 1.20
CA HIS A 39 19.66 -7.28 1.15
C HIS A 39 19.30 -8.54 1.94
N ASP A 40 18.28 -9.26 1.42
CA ASP A 40 17.71 -10.47 2.01
C ASP A 40 18.32 -11.75 1.40
N MET A 41 17.94 -12.90 1.96
CA MET A 41 18.37 -14.21 1.44
C MET A 41 17.95 -14.41 -0.02
N GLN A 42 16.82 -13.87 -0.43
CA GLN A 42 16.35 -13.97 -1.82
C GLN A 42 17.24 -13.17 -2.78
N LEU A 43 17.81 -12.03 -2.36
CA LEU A 43 18.78 -11.28 -3.16
C LEU A 43 20.09 -12.07 -3.28
N PHE A 44 20.51 -12.73 -2.22
CA PHE A 44 21.68 -13.60 -2.23
C PHE A 44 21.51 -14.80 -3.16
N GLU A 45 20.38 -15.48 -3.11
CA GLU A 45 20.05 -16.56 -4.04
C GLU A 45 20.00 -16.08 -5.50
N LEU A 46 19.46 -14.89 -5.73
CA LEU A 46 19.44 -14.25 -7.02
C LEU A 46 20.86 -13.95 -7.53
N SER A 47 21.77 -13.45 -6.65
CA SER A 47 23.15 -13.18 -7.02
C SER A 47 23.90 -14.46 -7.41
N LYS A 48 23.71 -15.54 -6.67
CA LYS A 48 24.27 -16.85 -7.03
C LYS A 48 23.75 -17.39 -8.37
N SER A 49 22.42 -17.26 -8.57
CA SER A 49 21.84 -17.68 -9.85
C SER A 49 22.37 -16.86 -11.03
N ILE A 50 22.64 -15.57 -10.82
CA ILE A 50 23.22 -14.68 -11.84
C ILE A 50 24.70 -15.02 -12.08
N GLU A 51 25.45 -15.36 -11.03
CA GLU A 51 26.85 -15.81 -11.14
C GLU A 51 26.97 -17.09 -11.96
N GLU A 52 26.06 -18.06 -11.77
CA GLU A 52 26.08 -19.36 -12.46
C GLU A 52 25.53 -19.30 -13.89
N LYS A 53 24.44 -18.55 -14.12
CA LYS A 53 23.66 -18.61 -15.36
C LYS A 53 23.62 -17.30 -16.14
N GLY A 54 24.23 -16.24 -15.59
CA GLY A 54 24.10 -14.90 -16.13
C GLY A 54 22.68 -14.31 -15.91
N ILE A 55 22.48 -13.12 -16.47
CA ILE A 55 21.20 -12.42 -16.42
C ILE A 55 20.30 -12.94 -17.53
N LEU A 56 19.29 -13.71 -17.18
CA LEU A 56 18.35 -14.30 -18.15
C LEU A 56 17.31 -13.27 -18.65
N VAL A 57 16.98 -12.27 -17.86
CA VAL A 57 16.01 -11.22 -18.20
C VAL A 57 16.72 -9.86 -18.12
N PRO A 58 16.84 -9.11 -19.23
CA PRO A 58 17.51 -7.81 -19.25
C PRO A 58 16.82 -6.80 -18.33
N LEU A 59 17.56 -5.77 -17.90
CA LEU A 59 17.00 -4.62 -17.18
C LEU A 59 16.27 -3.72 -18.17
N ILE A 60 15.18 -3.10 -17.75
CA ILE A 60 14.49 -2.09 -18.54
C ILE A 60 14.95 -0.72 -18.06
N VAL A 61 15.44 0.10 -18.99
CA VAL A 61 16.01 1.40 -18.72
C VAL A 61 15.51 2.44 -19.72
N ARG A 62 15.63 3.71 -19.37
CA ARG A 62 15.49 4.83 -20.32
C ARG A 62 16.74 5.70 -20.30
N PRO A 63 16.99 6.54 -21.32
CA PRO A 63 18.03 7.56 -21.23
C PRO A 63 17.80 8.43 -20.00
N ASN A 64 18.87 8.73 -19.26
CA ASN A 64 18.75 9.54 -18.04
C ASN A 64 18.34 10.98 -18.39
N PRO A 65 17.16 11.47 -17.91
CA PRO A 65 16.71 12.82 -18.23
C PRO A 65 17.56 13.93 -17.58
N ASP A 66 18.32 13.58 -16.53
CA ASP A 66 19.09 14.55 -15.74
C ASP A 66 20.59 14.54 -16.04
N GLY A 67 21.06 13.72 -16.98
CA GLY A 67 22.49 13.62 -17.30
C GLY A 67 22.85 12.47 -18.22
N GLU A 68 24.10 12.01 -18.11
CA GLU A 68 24.60 10.87 -18.88
C GLU A 68 24.13 9.53 -18.28
N GLY A 69 24.16 8.48 -19.11
CA GLY A 69 23.78 7.12 -18.72
C GLY A 69 22.30 6.82 -18.83
N TYR A 70 21.85 5.86 -18.04
CA TYR A 70 20.48 5.34 -18.11
C TYR A 70 19.83 5.29 -16.74
N GLU A 71 18.55 5.58 -16.68
CA GLU A 71 17.73 5.45 -15.48
C GLU A 71 16.96 4.13 -15.52
N ILE A 72 17.00 3.37 -14.42
CA ILE A 72 16.38 2.03 -14.33
C ILE A 72 14.89 2.16 -14.07
N ILE A 73 14.08 1.58 -14.94
CA ILE A 73 12.63 1.47 -14.80
C ILE A 73 12.25 0.16 -14.12
N ALA A 74 12.87 -0.96 -14.54
CA ALA A 74 12.63 -2.26 -13.92
C ALA A 74 13.93 -3.07 -13.85
N GLY A 75 14.13 -3.74 -12.70
CA GLY A 75 15.27 -4.61 -12.49
C GLY A 75 16.25 -4.16 -11.39
N HIS A 76 15.87 -3.27 -10.48
CA HIS A 76 16.70 -2.79 -9.37
C HIS A 76 17.32 -3.93 -8.54
N ARG A 77 16.55 -4.99 -8.20
CA ARG A 77 17.07 -6.18 -7.51
C ARG A 77 18.12 -6.93 -8.34
N ARG A 78 17.95 -6.98 -9.68
CA ARG A 78 18.95 -7.59 -10.59
C ARG A 78 20.24 -6.78 -10.62
N LYS A 79 20.15 -5.44 -10.72
CA LYS A 79 21.32 -4.57 -10.59
C LYS A 79 22.05 -4.82 -9.27
N ALA A 80 21.34 -4.83 -8.14
CA ALA A 80 21.93 -5.07 -6.83
C ALA A 80 22.59 -6.45 -6.73
N ALA A 81 21.93 -7.48 -7.27
CA ALA A 81 22.47 -8.85 -7.30
C ALA A 81 23.73 -8.96 -8.17
N CYS A 82 23.79 -8.26 -9.32
CA CYS A 82 24.99 -8.19 -10.17
C CYS A 82 26.15 -7.49 -9.48
N ALA A 83 25.88 -6.38 -8.80
CA ALA A 83 26.89 -5.70 -8.02
C ALA A 83 27.44 -6.60 -6.90
N TRP A 84 26.59 -7.42 -6.30
CA TRP A 84 27.01 -8.38 -5.27
C TRP A 84 27.82 -9.54 -5.84
N ALA A 85 27.46 -10.00 -7.05
CA ALA A 85 28.21 -11.05 -7.79
C ALA A 85 29.49 -10.54 -8.47
N GLY A 86 29.81 -9.23 -8.39
CA GLY A 86 31.00 -8.66 -9.04
C GLY A 86 30.91 -8.59 -10.57
N ILE A 87 29.70 -8.54 -11.12
CA ILE A 87 29.45 -8.42 -12.56
C ILE A 87 29.34 -6.94 -12.92
N ASP A 88 30.24 -6.45 -13.76
CA ASP A 88 30.30 -5.02 -14.11
C ASP A 88 29.40 -4.63 -15.26
N THR A 89 28.99 -5.57 -16.11
CA THR A 89 28.23 -5.32 -17.34
C THR A 89 26.94 -6.11 -17.36
N VAL A 90 25.83 -5.45 -17.65
CA VAL A 90 24.49 -6.05 -17.61
C VAL A 90 23.74 -5.80 -18.93
N PRO A 91 22.93 -6.78 -19.39
CA PRO A 91 22.08 -6.60 -20.55
C PRO A 91 20.90 -5.67 -20.22
N ILE A 92 20.61 -4.73 -21.09
CA ILE A 92 19.55 -3.74 -20.96
C ILE A 92 18.65 -3.71 -22.19
N ILE A 93 17.42 -3.27 -21.97
CA ILE A 93 16.48 -2.83 -23.00
C ILE A 93 16.25 -1.34 -22.78
N ILE A 94 16.61 -0.53 -23.79
CA ILE A 94 16.44 0.91 -23.75
C ILE A 94 15.07 1.24 -24.32
N MET A 95 14.28 1.98 -23.55
CA MET A 95 12.96 2.43 -23.96
C MET A 95 12.90 3.96 -23.91
N GLN A 96 12.38 4.56 -24.96
CA GLN A 96 12.09 5.99 -24.97
C GLN A 96 10.73 6.22 -24.29
N MET A 97 10.74 6.86 -23.14
CA MET A 97 9.53 7.19 -22.42
C MET A 97 9.66 8.48 -21.61
N ASP A 98 8.56 9.19 -21.47
CA ASP A 98 8.52 10.37 -20.65
C ASP A 98 8.46 10.03 -19.15
N ASN A 99 8.48 11.06 -18.27
CA ASN A 99 8.47 10.84 -16.82
C ASN A 99 7.20 10.16 -16.33
N ALA A 100 6.05 10.47 -16.90
CA ALA A 100 4.78 9.90 -16.47
C ALA A 100 4.68 8.43 -16.88
N GLU A 101 5.09 8.10 -18.11
CA GLU A 101 5.17 6.73 -18.62
C GLU A 101 6.16 5.89 -17.82
N ALA A 102 7.33 6.44 -17.51
CA ALA A 102 8.35 5.78 -16.72
C ALA A 102 7.86 5.44 -15.29
N ILE A 103 7.16 6.38 -14.63
CA ILE A 103 6.56 6.17 -13.31
C ILE A 103 5.52 5.04 -13.37
N ILE A 104 4.62 5.09 -14.35
CA ILE A 104 3.57 4.06 -14.50
C ILE A 104 4.19 2.69 -14.72
N ALA A 105 5.15 2.59 -15.66
CA ALA A 105 5.85 1.34 -15.98
C ALA A 105 6.59 0.76 -14.77
N MET A 106 7.33 1.61 -14.05
CA MET A 106 8.06 1.21 -12.85
C MET A 106 7.10 0.65 -11.79
N ILE A 107 5.99 1.34 -11.54
CA ILE A 107 5.01 0.92 -10.53
C ILE A 107 4.35 -0.40 -10.95
N ASP A 108 3.91 -0.52 -12.20
CA ASP A 108 3.23 -1.72 -12.68
C ASP A 108 4.12 -2.97 -12.62
N SER A 109 5.41 -2.81 -12.93
CA SER A 109 6.38 -3.90 -12.81
C SER A 109 6.60 -4.38 -11.36
N ASN A 110 6.34 -3.53 -10.37
CA ASN A 110 6.54 -3.84 -8.95
C ASN A 110 5.25 -4.24 -8.22
N LEU A 111 4.07 -3.75 -8.65
CA LEU A 111 2.79 -4.10 -8.03
C LEU A 111 2.41 -5.59 -8.19
N GLN A 112 3.09 -6.32 -9.07
CA GLN A 112 2.91 -7.77 -9.24
C GLN A 112 3.68 -8.62 -8.21
N ARG A 113 4.44 -7.99 -7.29
CA ARG A 113 5.14 -8.71 -6.22
C ARG A 113 4.14 -9.26 -5.20
N GLU A 114 4.42 -10.45 -4.67
CA GLU A 114 3.56 -11.11 -3.67
C GLU A 114 3.53 -10.32 -2.34
N HIS A 115 4.66 -9.75 -1.94
CA HIS A 115 4.79 -8.99 -0.70
C HIS A 115 5.26 -7.56 -0.99
N ILE A 116 4.37 -6.59 -0.76
CA ILE A 116 4.65 -5.16 -0.88
C ILE A 116 4.22 -4.52 0.44
N ARG A 117 5.11 -3.74 1.05
CA ARG A 117 4.82 -3.05 2.31
C ARG A 117 3.70 -2.02 2.13
N PRO A 118 2.89 -1.77 3.16
CA PRO A 118 1.85 -0.73 3.13
C PRO A 118 2.37 0.65 2.70
N SER A 119 3.56 1.05 3.19
CA SER A 119 4.21 2.30 2.80
C SER A 119 4.54 2.34 1.31
N GLU A 120 5.13 1.27 0.78
CA GLU A 120 5.49 1.16 -0.64
C GLU A 120 4.25 1.27 -1.53
N LYS A 121 3.16 0.57 -1.18
CA LYS A 121 1.87 0.69 -1.88
C LYS A 121 1.33 2.12 -1.82
N ALA A 122 1.43 2.77 -0.66
CA ALA A 122 0.94 4.13 -0.46
C ALA A 122 1.64 5.13 -1.41
N PHE A 123 2.96 5.12 -1.44
CA PHE A 123 3.74 5.98 -2.33
C PHE A 123 3.57 5.60 -3.80
N ALA A 124 3.54 4.30 -4.13
CA ALA A 124 3.31 3.83 -5.49
C ALA A 124 1.96 4.32 -6.04
N TYR A 125 0.88 4.16 -5.29
CA TYR A 125 -0.45 4.61 -5.72
C TYR A 125 -0.53 6.12 -5.87
N LYS A 126 0.10 6.88 -4.96
CA LYS A 126 0.19 8.34 -5.05
C LYS A 126 0.92 8.76 -6.33
N MET A 127 2.11 8.22 -6.56
CA MET A 127 2.92 8.54 -7.74
C MET A 127 2.21 8.17 -9.05
N LYS A 128 1.63 6.97 -9.13
CA LYS A 128 0.89 6.52 -10.31
C LYS A 128 -0.32 7.41 -10.59
N MET A 129 -1.08 7.76 -9.55
CA MET A 129 -2.23 8.66 -9.70
C MET A 129 -1.80 10.06 -10.18
N GLU A 130 -0.68 10.59 -9.70
CA GLU A 130 -0.13 11.88 -10.14
C GLU A 130 0.36 11.81 -11.59
N ALA A 131 1.05 10.74 -11.97
CA ALA A 131 1.50 10.51 -13.34
C ALA A 131 0.32 10.43 -14.33
N MET A 132 -0.71 9.66 -14.00
CA MET A 132 -1.93 9.55 -14.81
C MET A 132 -2.66 10.88 -14.96
N LYS A 133 -2.68 11.74 -13.93
CA LYS A 133 -3.24 13.08 -14.01
C LYS A 133 -2.43 14.00 -14.96
N GLN A 134 -1.11 13.85 -15.00
CA GLN A 134 -0.26 14.62 -15.90
C GLN A 134 -0.49 14.21 -17.36
N GLN A 135 -0.62 12.93 -17.65
CA GLN A 135 -0.97 12.44 -18.98
C GLN A 135 -2.34 12.95 -19.42
N GLY A 136 -3.36 12.94 -18.55
CA GLY A 136 -4.69 13.46 -18.85
C GLY A 136 -4.68 14.96 -19.20
N LYS A 137 -3.89 15.78 -18.50
CA LYS A 137 -3.74 17.21 -18.81
C LYS A 137 -3.07 17.47 -20.17
N ARG A 138 -2.12 16.63 -20.59
CA ARG A 138 -1.50 16.74 -21.91
C ARG A 138 -2.50 16.49 -23.03
N ASN A 139 -3.38 15.51 -22.87
CA ASN A 139 -4.43 15.23 -23.85
C ASN A 139 -5.45 16.37 -23.96
N ASP A 140 -5.76 17.07 -22.87
CA ASP A 140 -6.67 18.24 -22.90
C ASP A 140 -6.05 19.47 -23.64
N LEU A 141 -4.73 19.61 -23.63
CA LEU A 141 -4.02 20.67 -24.36
C LEU A 141 -3.98 20.45 -25.89
N PHE A 142 -4.13 19.23 -26.36
CA PHE A 142 -4.21 18.89 -27.78
C PHE A 142 -5.62 19.02 -28.38
N TYR A 143 -6.64 19.32 -27.56
CA TYR A 143 -8.04 19.46 -28.01
C TYR A 143 -8.47 20.91 -28.29
N ASP A 144 -7.56 21.89 -28.18
CA ASP A 144 -7.84 23.26 -28.61
C ASP A 144 -7.58 23.37 -30.12
N GLY A 145 -8.67 23.45 -30.88
CA GLY A 145 -8.87 23.31 -32.32
C GLY A 145 -8.01 24.19 -33.26
N THR A 146 -6.72 24.28 -33.03
CA THR A 146 -5.78 24.91 -33.95
C THR A 146 -4.91 23.85 -34.62
N LEU A 147 -5.17 23.69 -35.91
CA LEU A 147 -4.46 22.90 -36.89
C LEU A 147 -2.95 22.93 -36.73
N SER A 148 -2.32 21.85 -36.36
CA SER A 148 -0.93 21.57 -36.66
C SER A 148 -0.84 20.77 -37.97
N PRO A 149 -0.03 21.25 -38.95
CA PRO A 149 0.21 20.48 -40.14
C PRO A 149 1.31 19.44 -39.83
N VAL A 150 1.03 18.25 -40.24
CA VAL A 150 1.85 17.04 -40.26
C VAL A 150 1.42 16.04 -39.20
N GLY A 151 0.61 15.13 -39.71
CA GLY A 151 0.02 14.02 -39.02
C GLY A 151 1.01 13.00 -38.49
N THR A 152 0.98 12.88 -37.22
CA THR A 152 0.99 11.57 -36.54
C THR A 152 -0.10 11.65 -35.50
N LYS A 153 -1.24 11.10 -35.82
CA LYS A 153 -2.23 10.72 -34.80
C LYS A 153 -1.59 9.64 -33.96
N PHE A 154 -1.02 10.03 -32.83
CA PHE A 154 -0.88 9.09 -31.73
C PHE A 154 -2.28 8.99 -31.09
N ASP A 155 -3.09 8.13 -31.64
CA ASP A 155 -4.20 7.55 -30.91
C ASP A 155 -3.54 6.78 -29.77
N ASN A 156 -3.52 7.39 -28.60
CA ASN A 156 -3.15 6.70 -27.37
C ASN A 156 -4.35 5.82 -26.99
N PRO A 157 -4.38 4.55 -27.35
CA PRO A 157 -5.30 3.63 -26.73
C PRO A 157 -4.75 3.44 -25.32
N THR A 158 -5.47 3.92 -24.32
CA THR A 158 -5.38 3.35 -22.98
C THR A 158 -5.73 1.88 -23.13
N LEU A 159 -4.70 1.10 -23.49
CA LEU A 159 -4.79 -0.35 -23.65
C LEU A 159 -5.14 -0.91 -22.27
N GLU A 160 -6.38 -1.36 -22.17
CA GLU A 160 -6.74 -2.27 -21.10
C GLU A 160 -5.91 -3.55 -21.31
N LEU A 161 -4.88 -3.72 -20.52
CA LEU A 161 -3.90 -4.83 -20.56
C LEU A 161 -4.55 -6.23 -20.52
N ASN A 162 -5.84 -6.31 -20.20
CA ASN A 162 -6.57 -7.57 -20.04
C ASN A 162 -7.17 -8.11 -21.34
N GLN A 163 -7.00 -7.46 -22.50
CA GLN A 163 -7.63 -7.87 -23.77
C GLN A 163 -6.66 -8.13 -24.91
N LEU A 164 -5.36 -8.12 -24.67
CA LEU A 164 -4.37 -8.51 -25.67
C LEU A 164 -4.21 -10.02 -25.68
N VAL A 165 -4.84 -10.68 -26.63
CA VAL A 165 -4.61 -12.10 -26.94
C VAL A 165 -3.45 -12.17 -27.93
N CYS A 166 -2.30 -12.60 -27.44
CA CYS A 166 -1.16 -12.92 -28.32
C CYS A 166 -1.30 -14.37 -28.81
N SER A 167 -1.44 -14.57 -30.09
CA SER A 167 -1.34 -15.88 -30.74
C SER A 167 0.01 -16.02 -31.43
N TYR A 168 0.56 -17.23 -31.38
CA TYR A 168 1.81 -17.60 -32.03
C TYR A 168 1.46 -18.41 -33.24
N ASP A 169 1.85 -17.96 -34.46
CA ASP A 169 1.60 -18.73 -35.68
C ASP A 169 2.66 -19.81 -35.90
N ASP A 170 2.33 -20.76 -36.77
CA ASP A 170 3.22 -21.91 -37.11
C ASP A 170 4.51 -21.47 -37.81
N SER A 171 4.65 -20.20 -38.19
CA SER A 171 5.84 -19.62 -38.81
C SER A 171 6.79 -18.95 -37.81
N GLY A 172 6.47 -18.97 -36.50
CA GLY A 172 7.30 -18.42 -35.47
C GLY A 172 7.14 -16.90 -35.26
N LYS A 173 6.09 -16.31 -35.80
CA LYS A 173 5.78 -14.88 -35.63
C LYS A 173 4.61 -14.67 -34.69
N TRP A 174 4.76 -13.68 -33.82
CA TRP A 174 3.67 -13.21 -32.95
C TRP A 174 2.69 -12.35 -33.76
N GLN A 175 1.41 -12.70 -33.71
CA GLN A 175 0.34 -11.88 -34.26
C GLN A 175 -0.49 -11.30 -33.11
N LEU A 176 -0.79 -10.01 -33.21
CA LEU A 176 -1.60 -9.25 -32.29
C LEU A 176 -2.98 -9.03 -32.93
N GLU A 177 -4.02 -9.61 -32.34
CA GLU A 177 -5.38 -9.29 -32.75
C GLU A 177 -5.93 -8.16 -31.86
N SER A 178 -6.04 -6.98 -32.43
CA SER A 178 -6.76 -5.85 -31.83
C SER A 178 -8.20 -5.86 -32.30
N GLN A 179 -9.15 -5.99 -31.38
CA GLN A 179 -10.56 -5.74 -31.70
C GLN A 179 -10.84 -4.23 -31.72
N PRO A 180 -11.52 -3.68 -32.73
CA PRO A 180 -11.85 -2.27 -32.77
C PRO A 180 -12.95 -1.95 -31.75
N LEU A 181 -12.64 -1.08 -30.81
CA LEU A 181 -13.64 -0.52 -29.87
C LEU A 181 -14.22 0.78 -30.46
N GLU A 182 -15.38 0.65 -31.09
CA GLU A 182 -16.29 1.81 -31.31
C GLU A 182 -17.15 1.96 -30.06
N GLN A 183 -16.83 2.94 -29.21
CA GLN A 183 -17.80 3.66 -28.35
C GLN A 183 -17.07 4.81 -27.65
N GLU A 184 -17.59 6.02 -27.76
CA GLU A 184 -17.19 7.18 -26.93
C GLU A 184 -17.29 6.81 -25.45
N LYS A 185 -16.15 6.56 -24.80
CA LYS A 185 -16.11 6.21 -23.38
C LYS A 185 -16.41 7.46 -22.54
N PRO A 186 -17.35 7.38 -21.59
CA PRO A 186 -17.58 8.48 -20.65
C PRO A 186 -16.26 8.82 -19.94
N ARG A 187 -15.99 10.12 -19.69
CA ARG A 187 -14.80 10.60 -18.96
C ARG A 187 -14.75 9.92 -17.58
N VAL A 188 -13.97 8.86 -17.46
CA VAL A 188 -13.74 8.14 -16.21
C VAL A 188 -12.73 8.92 -15.36
N ARG A 189 -13.00 9.07 -14.07
CA ARG A 189 -12.08 9.75 -13.14
C ARG A 189 -10.79 8.95 -13.00
N THR A 190 -9.66 9.66 -12.84
CA THR A 190 -8.33 9.03 -12.71
C THR A 190 -8.25 8.03 -11.55
N ASP A 191 -8.90 8.34 -10.41
CA ASP A 191 -8.97 7.44 -9.25
C ASP A 191 -9.75 6.15 -9.54
N GLU A 192 -10.77 6.21 -10.40
CA GLU A 192 -11.53 5.05 -10.84
C GLU A 192 -10.76 4.22 -11.87
N MET A 193 -10.06 4.86 -12.80
CA MET A 193 -9.18 4.18 -13.75
C MET A 193 -8.08 3.42 -13.02
N LEU A 194 -7.43 4.05 -12.06
CA LEU A 194 -6.40 3.42 -11.22
C LEU A 194 -6.97 2.22 -10.45
N ALA A 195 -8.16 2.35 -9.88
CA ALA A 195 -8.82 1.28 -9.15
C ALA A 195 -9.10 0.05 -10.04
N ARG A 196 -9.56 0.28 -11.27
CA ARG A 196 -9.79 -0.79 -12.25
C ARG A 196 -8.50 -1.50 -12.66
N GLN A 197 -7.42 -0.73 -12.90
CA GLN A 197 -6.12 -1.30 -13.30
C GLN A 197 -5.48 -2.16 -12.21
N ILE A 198 -5.60 -1.75 -10.94
CA ILE A 198 -4.99 -2.45 -9.81
C ILE A 198 -5.89 -3.58 -9.29
N GLY A 199 -7.20 -3.54 -9.57
CA GLY A 199 -8.16 -4.50 -9.02
C GLY A 199 -8.54 -4.24 -7.55
N GLU A 200 -8.21 -3.05 -7.02
CA GLU A 200 -8.60 -2.63 -5.66
C GLU A 200 -9.74 -1.61 -5.71
N SER A 201 -10.48 -1.48 -4.60
CA SER A 201 -11.54 -0.47 -4.53
C SER A 201 -10.93 0.93 -4.45
N ARG A 202 -11.61 1.93 -5.03
CA ARG A 202 -11.23 3.34 -4.97
C ARG A 202 -11.01 3.82 -3.52
N ASN A 203 -11.85 3.38 -2.60
CA ASN A 203 -11.73 3.72 -1.19
C ASN A 203 -10.47 3.11 -0.55
N GLN A 204 -10.07 1.92 -0.96
CA GLN A 204 -8.86 1.27 -0.46
C GLN A 204 -7.61 2.01 -0.96
N ILE A 205 -7.57 2.37 -2.25
CA ILE A 205 -6.49 3.18 -2.82
C ILE A 205 -6.37 4.54 -2.10
N ALA A 206 -7.50 5.22 -1.87
CA ALA A 206 -7.51 6.49 -1.13
C ALA A 206 -6.96 6.33 0.30
N ARG A 207 -7.24 5.22 0.98
CA ARG A 207 -6.68 4.92 2.30
C ARG A 207 -5.18 4.69 2.25
N TYR A 208 -4.68 3.94 1.25
CA TYR A 208 -3.23 3.78 1.07
C TYR A 208 -2.57 5.13 0.82
N ILE A 209 -3.06 5.91 -0.14
CA ILE A 209 -2.52 7.24 -0.43
C ILE A 209 -2.52 8.12 0.82
N ARG A 210 -3.54 8.00 1.68
CA ARG A 210 -3.61 8.75 2.93
C ARG A 210 -2.44 8.45 3.88
N LEU A 211 -1.91 7.23 3.89
CA LEU A 211 -0.73 6.87 4.71
C LEU A 211 0.50 7.71 4.39
N THR A 212 0.62 8.27 3.18
CA THR A 212 1.76 9.13 2.82
C THR A 212 1.84 10.43 3.62
N ASN A 213 0.80 10.74 4.42
CA ASN A 213 0.78 11.89 5.33
C ASN A 213 1.25 11.53 6.76
N LEU A 214 1.63 10.29 7.01
CA LEU A 214 2.23 9.89 8.27
C LEU A 214 3.71 10.24 8.30
N ILE A 215 4.20 10.58 9.51
CA ILE A 215 5.64 10.73 9.73
C ILE A 215 6.34 9.37 9.53
N PRO A 216 7.61 9.35 9.10
CA PRO A 216 8.33 8.11 8.79
C PRO A 216 8.28 7.08 9.91
N LYS A 217 8.46 7.50 11.17
CA LYS A 217 8.45 6.61 12.33
C LYS A 217 7.13 5.87 12.53
N VAL A 218 6.00 6.57 12.36
CA VAL A 218 4.66 5.96 12.47
C VAL A 218 4.37 5.05 11.26
N LEU A 219 4.86 5.43 10.08
CA LEU A 219 4.73 4.64 8.87
C LEU A 219 5.54 3.33 8.95
N ASP A 220 6.75 3.38 9.51
CA ASP A 220 7.56 2.19 9.76
C ASP A 220 6.84 1.21 10.72
N MET A 221 6.13 1.72 11.74
CA MET A 221 5.30 0.88 12.62
C MET A 221 4.16 0.16 11.88
N VAL A 222 3.64 0.76 10.81
CA VAL A 222 2.62 0.10 9.96
C VAL A 222 3.26 -1.01 9.12
N ASP A 223 4.46 -0.78 8.58
CA ASP A 223 5.20 -1.76 7.80
C ASP A 223 5.66 -2.96 8.65
N GLU A 224 5.94 -2.73 9.92
CA GLU A 224 6.28 -3.75 10.91
C GLU A 224 5.05 -4.45 11.53
N GLU A 225 3.85 -4.14 11.04
CA GLU A 225 2.56 -4.67 11.54
C GLU A 225 2.28 -4.36 13.02
N LYS A 226 3.07 -3.49 13.66
CA LYS A 226 2.84 -3.03 15.03
C LYS A 226 1.59 -2.18 15.12
N LEU A 227 1.38 -1.26 14.16
CA LEU A 227 0.22 -0.39 14.08
C LEU A 227 -0.75 -0.89 13.01
N ALA A 228 -1.99 -1.16 13.39
CA ALA A 228 -3.01 -1.62 12.45
C ALA A 228 -3.30 -0.58 11.35
N PHE A 229 -3.37 -1.02 10.10
CA PHE A 229 -3.60 -0.19 8.92
C PHE A 229 -4.77 0.81 9.09
N ARG A 230 -5.91 0.36 9.62
CA ARG A 230 -7.07 1.23 9.82
C ARG A 230 -6.82 2.33 10.85
N SER A 231 -6.12 2.02 11.95
CA SER A 231 -5.73 3.01 12.96
C SER A 231 -4.78 4.03 12.35
N ALA A 232 -3.79 3.59 11.57
CA ALA A 232 -2.84 4.45 10.88
C ALA A 232 -3.52 5.43 9.91
N VAL A 233 -4.53 4.97 9.16
CA VAL A 233 -5.33 5.85 8.28
C VAL A 233 -6.02 6.96 9.08
N GLU A 234 -6.57 6.67 10.26
CA GLU A 234 -7.20 7.69 11.09
C GLU A 234 -6.16 8.66 11.70
N LEU A 235 -4.99 8.15 12.09
CA LEU A 235 -3.90 8.97 12.63
C LEU A 235 -3.25 9.87 11.57
N SER A 236 -3.32 9.53 10.30
CA SER A 236 -2.83 10.38 9.20
C SER A 236 -3.59 11.70 9.03
N TYR A 237 -4.66 11.92 9.79
CA TYR A 237 -5.38 13.19 9.85
C TYR A 237 -4.84 14.15 10.91
N LEU A 238 -3.97 13.71 11.79
CA LEU A 238 -3.25 14.51 12.76
C LEU A 238 -2.23 15.40 12.05
N SER A 239 -1.90 16.56 12.64
CA SER A 239 -0.78 17.37 12.18
C SER A 239 0.55 16.63 12.39
N GLU A 240 1.60 17.08 11.71
CA GLU A 240 2.92 16.47 11.84
C GLU A 240 3.43 16.55 13.29
N GLU A 241 3.21 17.68 13.97
CA GLU A 241 3.56 17.91 15.38
C GLU A 241 2.84 16.92 16.29
N GLU A 242 1.51 16.81 16.16
CA GLU A 242 0.68 15.87 16.93
C GLU A 242 1.10 14.41 16.70
N GLN A 243 1.57 14.06 15.50
CA GLN A 243 2.07 12.71 15.21
C GLN A 243 3.39 12.44 15.92
N TYR A 244 4.31 13.41 16.00
CA TYR A 244 5.54 13.26 16.78
C TYR A 244 5.26 13.13 18.27
N GLU A 245 4.35 13.93 18.82
CA GLU A 245 3.91 13.83 20.21
C GLU A 245 3.28 12.47 20.50
N LEU A 246 2.37 12.03 19.65
CA LEU A 246 1.75 10.71 19.76
C LEU A 246 2.80 9.59 19.73
N HIS A 247 3.77 9.65 18.80
CA HIS A 247 4.84 8.65 18.72
C HIS A 247 5.66 8.63 20.01
N ALA A 248 6.00 9.78 20.57
CA ALA A 248 6.74 9.86 21.83
C ALA A 248 5.98 9.21 22.99
N VAL A 249 4.67 9.47 23.11
CA VAL A 249 3.82 8.84 24.14
C VAL A 249 3.70 7.34 23.92
N MET A 250 3.56 6.89 22.68
CA MET A 250 3.53 5.46 22.33
C MET A 250 4.81 4.72 22.71
N GLU A 251 5.98 5.37 22.54
CA GLU A 251 7.27 4.80 22.95
C GLU A 251 7.44 4.75 24.47
N LEU A 252 7.00 5.79 25.19
CA LEU A 252 7.09 5.86 26.65
C LEU A 252 6.17 4.85 27.33
N GLU A 253 4.91 4.81 26.93
CA GLU A 253 3.89 3.95 27.55
C GLU A 253 3.88 2.51 26.98
N GLN A 254 4.65 2.23 25.91
CA GLN A 254 4.64 0.95 25.21
C GLN A 254 3.24 0.52 24.75
N VAL A 255 2.40 1.50 24.39
CA VAL A 255 1.00 1.30 24.02
C VAL A 255 0.75 1.74 22.59
N ILE A 256 0.01 0.92 21.84
CA ILE A 256 -0.37 1.21 20.45
C ILE A 256 -1.86 1.55 20.42
N PRO A 257 -2.28 2.65 19.76
CA PRO A 257 -3.67 3.07 19.75
C PRO A 257 -4.57 2.08 19.01
N SER A 258 -5.73 1.80 19.60
CA SER A 258 -6.80 1.09 18.94
C SER A 258 -7.51 1.98 17.91
N LEU A 259 -8.31 1.39 17.02
CA LEU A 259 -9.08 2.15 16.02
C LEU A 259 -10.02 3.17 16.69
N SER A 260 -10.62 2.85 17.82
CA SER A 260 -11.51 3.77 18.55
C SER A 260 -10.75 4.96 19.13
N GLN A 261 -9.57 4.73 19.71
CA GLN A 261 -8.67 5.77 20.21
C GLN A 261 -8.17 6.66 19.06
N ALA A 262 -7.72 6.07 17.94
CA ALA A 262 -7.29 6.81 16.76
C ALA A 262 -8.40 7.70 16.19
N ASN A 263 -9.64 7.21 16.11
CA ASN A 263 -10.80 8.02 15.70
C ASN A 263 -11.09 9.18 16.67
N ARG A 264 -10.91 8.96 17.98
CA ARG A 264 -11.09 10.00 18.99
C ARG A 264 -10.02 11.09 18.85
N MET A 265 -8.74 10.69 18.73
CA MET A 265 -7.62 11.60 18.49
C MET A 265 -7.84 12.46 17.24
N LYS A 266 -8.24 11.83 16.11
CA LYS A 266 -8.59 12.55 14.88
C LYS A 266 -9.66 13.63 15.11
N ARG A 267 -10.76 13.32 15.82
CA ARG A 267 -11.84 14.28 16.10
C ARG A 267 -11.34 15.44 16.99
N MET A 268 -10.47 15.14 17.93
CA MET A 268 -9.89 16.15 18.82
C MET A 268 -8.90 17.04 18.08
N SER A 269 -8.04 16.49 17.24
CA SER A 269 -7.16 17.24 16.35
C SER A 269 -7.97 18.17 15.42
N GLN A 270 -9.03 17.68 14.77
CA GLN A 270 -9.91 18.50 13.94
C GLN A 270 -10.59 19.64 14.72
N SER A 271 -10.83 19.45 16.02
CA SER A 271 -11.38 20.48 16.92
C SER A 271 -10.29 21.36 17.56
N ARG A 272 -9.01 21.13 17.24
CA ARG A 272 -7.85 21.79 17.87
C ARG A 272 -7.83 21.67 19.40
N LYS A 273 -8.20 20.48 19.90
CA LYS A 273 -8.27 20.17 21.34
C LYS A 273 -7.34 19.00 21.71
N LEU A 274 -6.53 18.53 20.77
CA LEU A 274 -5.58 17.47 21.04
C LEU A 274 -4.30 18.11 21.58
N ASP A 275 -3.91 17.71 22.76
CA ASP A 275 -2.65 18.06 23.41
C ASP A 275 -2.00 16.81 24.01
N MET A 276 -0.80 16.97 24.55
CA MET A 276 0.00 15.89 25.14
C MET A 276 -0.76 15.18 26.29
N ASP A 277 -1.43 15.93 27.16
CA ASP A 277 -2.16 15.38 28.30
C ASP A 277 -3.32 14.51 27.84
N MET A 278 -4.04 14.96 26.81
CA MET A 278 -5.12 14.18 26.17
C MET A 278 -4.63 12.93 25.50
N LEU A 279 -3.43 12.96 24.89
CA LEU A 279 -2.81 11.75 24.32
C LEU A 279 -2.52 10.71 25.39
N TYR A 280 -1.96 11.13 26.55
CA TYR A 280 -1.76 10.24 27.69
C TYR A 280 -3.07 9.68 28.24
N GLU A 281 -4.11 10.53 28.40
CA GLU A 281 -5.43 10.10 28.87
C GLU A 281 -6.03 9.03 27.92
N ILE A 282 -6.03 9.31 26.61
CA ILE A 282 -6.62 8.39 25.62
C ILE A 282 -5.86 7.07 25.54
N LEU A 283 -4.52 7.11 25.59
CA LEU A 283 -3.71 5.89 25.50
C LEU A 283 -3.72 5.08 26.81
N GLY A 284 -3.86 5.74 27.97
CA GLY A 284 -3.98 5.11 29.28
C GLY A 284 -5.34 4.44 29.55
N GLU A 285 -6.36 4.69 28.70
CA GLU A 285 -7.65 4.01 28.82
C GLU A 285 -7.53 2.50 28.59
N GLU A 286 -8.12 1.69 29.47
CA GLU A 286 -8.25 0.25 29.28
C GLU A 286 -8.97 -0.06 27.95
N LYS A 287 -8.33 -0.79 27.07
CA LYS A 287 -8.95 -1.22 25.81
C LYS A 287 -10.14 -2.14 26.09
N PRO A 288 -11.26 -2.01 25.37
CA PRO A 288 -12.44 -2.86 25.57
C PRO A 288 -12.16 -4.37 25.48
N ASN A 289 -11.08 -4.75 24.78
CA ASN A 289 -10.66 -6.16 24.66
C ASN A 289 -9.81 -6.65 25.86
N GLN A 290 -9.29 -5.74 26.68
CA GLN A 290 -8.52 -6.07 27.89
C GLN A 290 -9.42 -6.19 29.15
N ARG A 291 -10.66 -5.72 29.06
CA ARG A 291 -11.63 -5.94 30.13
C ARG A 291 -11.97 -7.41 30.19
N GLU A 292 -11.81 -7.99 31.37
CA GLU A 292 -12.27 -9.36 31.62
C GLU A 292 -13.77 -9.45 31.28
N LYS A 293 -14.10 -10.28 30.29
CA LYS A 293 -15.49 -10.54 29.92
C LYS A 293 -15.89 -11.90 30.50
N LEU A 294 -16.68 -11.85 31.52
CA LEU A 294 -17.35 -13.04 32.03
C LEU A 294 -18.47 -13.41 31.04
N LYS A 295 -18.26 -14.49 30.28
CA LYS A 295 -19.32 -15.03 29.40
C LYS A 295 -20.14 -16.00 30.22
N ILE A 296 -21.35 -15.58 30.59
CA ILE A 296 -22.34 -16.48 31.22
C ILE A 296 -23.24 -16.99 30.08
N TYR A 297 -23.23 -18.28 29.83
CA TYR A 297 -24.10 -18.88 28.84
C TYR A 297 -25.55 -18.87 29.35
N ALA A 298 -26.49 -18.42 28.53
CA ALA A 298 -27.91 -18.35 28.91
C ALA A 298 -28.46 -19.70 29.38
N ASP A 299 -28.02 -20.80 28.75
CA ASP A 299 -28.44 -22.16 29.04
C ASP A 299 -28.06 -22.60 30.48
N SER A 300 -26.94 -22.11 31.01
CA SER A 300 -26.49 -22.43 32.39
C SER A 300 -27.35 -21.80 33.49
N LEU A 301 -28.17 -20.81 33.11
CA LEU A 301 -29.04 -20.08 34.03
C LEU A 301 -30.53 -20.20 33.67
N GLU A 302 -30.88 -21.03 32.69
CA GLU A 302 -32.23 -21.10 32.09
C GLU A 302 -33.31 -21.48 33.06
N GLY A 303 -33.05 -22.24 34.10
CA GLY A 303 -34.01 -22.59 35.14
C GLY A 303 -34.18 -21.62 36.30
N TYR A 304 -33.34 -20.56 36.36
CA TYR A 304 -33.30 -19.65 37.53
C TYR A 304 -33.95 -18.29 37.29
N PHE A 305 -34.35 -18.00 36.05
CA PHE A 305 -35.04 -16.75 35.71
C PHE A 305 -36.51 -16.99 35.42
N PRO A 306 -37.39 -16.05 35.80
CA PRO A 306 -38.78 -16.05 35.33
C PRO A 306 -38.85 -16.07 33.81
N SER A 307 -39.82 -16.78 33.24
CA SER A 307 -39.98 -16.97 31.79
C SER A 307 -40.27 -15.69 31.01
N ASP A 308 -40.69 -14.62 31.67
CA ASP A 308 -41.03 -13.31 31.11
C ASP A 308 -39.88 -12.30 31.14
N PHE A 309 -38.72 -12.69 31.69
CA PHE A 309 -37.56 -11.78 31.77
C PHE A 309 -36.88 -11.57 30.42
N THR A 310 -36.74 -10.30 30.04
CA THR A 310 -35.93 -9.92 28.91
C THR A 310 -34.43 -10.07 29.19
N PRO A 311 -33.56 -10.22 28.17
CA PRO A 311 -32.11 -10.35 28.37
C PRO A 311 -31.51 -9.21 29.21
N LYS A 312 -32.01 -7.97 29.11
CA LYS A 312 -31.58 -6.85 29.93
C LYS A 312 -31.91 -7.03 31.41
N GLN A 313 -33.14 -7.44 31.70
CA GLN A 313 -33.58 -7.71 33.09
C GLN A 313 -32.81 -8.83 33.75
N LYS A 314 -32.41 -9.86 32.97
CA LYS A 314 -31.55 -10.94 33.47
C LYS A 314 -30.18 -10.41 33.88
N VAL A 315 -29.56 -9.56 33.09
CA VAL A 315 -28.27 -8.93 33.40
C VAL A 315 -28.36 -8.00 34.62
N GLU A 316 -29.39 -7.15 34.70
CA GLU A 316 -29.61 -6.25 35.85
C GLU A 316 -29.81 -7.02 37.16
N LEU A 317 -30.52 -8.17 37.12
CA LEU A 317 -30.70 -9.02 38.27
C LEU A 317 -29.38 -9.61 38.72
N ILE A 318 -28.55 -10.13 37.81
CA ILE A 318 -27.23 -10.67 38.11
C ILE A 318 -26.35 -9.59 38.74
N GLU A 319 -26.29 -8.41 38.18
CA GLU A 319 -25.51 -7.30 38.73
C GLU A 319 -25.93 -6.92 40.14
N ARG A 320 -27.24 -6.87 40.39
CA ARG A 320 -27.79 -6.60 41.73
C ARG A 320 -27.40 -7.67 42.74
N LEU A 321 -27.56 -8.93 42.38
CA LEU A 321 -27.21 -10.06 43.27
C LEU A 321 -25.71 -10.10 43.58
N VAL A 322 -24.84 -9.82 42.62
CA VAL A 322 -23.39 -9.77 42.83
C VAL A 322 -23.02 -8.59 43.74
N LYS A 323 -23.66 -7.43 43.61
CA LYS A 323 -23.47 -6.27 44.49
C LYS A 323 -23.91 -6.58 45.92
N GLU A 324 -25.09 -7.17 46.12
CA GLU A 324 -25.61 -7.58 47.42
C GLU A 324 -24.70 -8.62 48.06
N TRP A 325 -24.24 -9.60 47.31
CA TRP A 325 -23.30 -10.61 47.80
C TRP A 325 -21.98 -9.98 48.26
N SER A 326 -21.40 -9.07 47.49
CA SER A 326 -20.18 -8.33 47.81
C SER A 326 -20.32 -7.52 49.08
N LEU A 327 -21.45 -6.80 49.27
CA LEU A 327 -21.76 -6.04 50.48
C LEU A 327 -21.89 -6.94 51.69
N ASN A 328 -22.51 -8.10 51.58
CA ASN A 328 -22.67 -9.05 52.67
C ASN A 328 -21.32 -9.69 53.07
N GLN A 329 -20.45 -9.99 52.12
CA GLN A 329 -19.08 -10.46 52.38
C GLN A 329 -18.26 -9.38 53.14
N THR A 330 -18.39 -8.15 52.75
CA THR A 330 -17.67 -7.02 53.40
C THR A 330 -18.17 -6.81 54.83
N LYS A 331 -19.48 -6.91 55.08
CA LYS A 331 -20.07 -6.85 56.41
C LYS A 331 -19.63 -8.05 57.28
N ALA A 332 -19.60 -9.25 56.75
CA ALA A 332 -19.14 -10.46 57.46
C ALA A 332 -17.67 -10.33 57.88
N LYS A 333 -16.78 -9.88 56.99
CA LYS A 333 -15.36 -9.64 57.31
C LYS A 333 -15.15 -8.51 58.32
N THR A 334 -16.06 -7.53 58.39
CA THR A 334 -15.99 -6.44 59.36
C THR A 334 -16.46 -6.86 60.73
N MET A 335 -17.42 -7.80 60.79
CA MET A 335 -17.89 -8.41 62.05
C MET A 335 -16.86 -9.34 62.66
N GLU A 336 -16.18 -10.19 61.85
CA GLU A 336 -15.06 -11.02 62.29
C GLU A 336 -13.87 -10.22 62.84
N LYS A 337 -13.59 -9.05 62.29
CA LYS A 337 -12.53 -8.15 62.80
C LYS A 337 -12.92 -7.40 64.08
N LYS A 338 -14.22 -7.26 64.41
CA LYS A 338 -14.69 -6.62 65.64
C LYS A 338 -14.92 -7.63 66.79
N GLY A 339 -14.88 -8.91 66.51
CA GLY A 339 -15.06 -9.98 67.51
C GLY A 339 -13.75 -10.64 67.98
N ARG A 340 -12.62 -10.08 67.56
CA ARG A 340 -11.28 -10.37 68.09
C ARG A 340 -10.76 -9.11 68.82
#